data_467f50dbdb28c6291210cf1d62fd66e7
#
_entry.id   467f50dbdb28c6291210cf1d62fd66e7
#
_cell.length_a   1.000
_cell.length_b   1.000
_cell.length_c   1.000
_cell.angle_alpha   90.00
_cell.angle_beta   90.00
_cell.angle_gamma   90.00
#
_symmetry.space_group_name_H-M   'P 1'
#
loop_
_entity.id
_entity.type
_entity.pdbx_description
1 polymer ?
#
loop_
_entity_poly.entity_id
_entity_poly.type
_entity_poly.pdbx_seq_one_letter_code
_entity_poly.pdbx_strand_id
1 'polypeptide(L)'
;MRSTIIVRIAAGVLAFFLLTSLTSLAKDGRDFAGYFSVADITPDGNFVHLTLNLQVFNYSAVDVRQAVIKLHESGPGPAVDGAFQPIKLLANNREVKLRQQFTVPRHEYERWENGIKPSLFIVYQDASGHRWERTIEVSRRPPPFPF
;
A
#
# COMPACT_ATOMS: atom_id res chain seq x y z
N MET A 1 -23.94 -30.19 -41.09
CA MET A 1 -22.92 -30.58 -40.10
C MET A 1 -21.88 -29.50 -39.75
N ARG A 2 -21.88 -28.36 -40.40
CA ARG A 2 -20.89 -27.29 -40.13
C ARG A 2 -21.28 -26.28 -39.05
N SER A 3 -22.52 -26.24 -38.57
CA SER A 3 -22.99 -25.25 -37.57
C SER A 3 -22.81 -25.65 -36.12
N THR A 4 -22.61 -26.93 -35.83
CA THR A 4 -22.52 -27.43 -34.45
C THR A 4 -21.14 -27.21 -33.79
N ILE A 5 -20.09 -27.06 -34.59
CA ILE A 5 -18.72 -26.88 -34.08
C ILE A 5 -18.48 -25.42 -33.62
N ILE A 6 -19.11 -24.45 -34.28
CA ILE A 6 -18.96 -23.02 -33.99
C ILE A 6 -19.62 -22.66 -32.63
N VAL A 7 -20.75 -23.29 -32.32
CA VAL A 7 -21.48 -23.05 -31.06
C VAL A 7 -20.70 -23.54 -29.83
N ARG A 8 -19.95 -24.63 -29.96
CA ARG A 8 -19.14 -25.17 -28.85
C ARG A 8 -17.90 -24.31 -28.53
N ILE A 9 -17.29 -23.70 -29.53
CA ILE A 9 -16.15 -22.80 -29.34
C ILE A 9 -16.60 -21.48 -28.67
N ALA A 10 -17.75 -20.95 -29.06
CA ALA A 10 -18.33 -19.76 -28.49
C ALA A 10 -18.69 -19.96 -26.98
N ALA A 11 -19.23 -21.11 -26.61
CA ALA A 11 -19.55 -21.45 -25.24
C ALA A 11 -18.27 -21.56 -24.34
N GLY A 12 -17.19 -22.13 -24.88
CA GLY A 12 -15.93 -22.24 -24.18
C GLY A 12 -15.24 -20.87 -23.90
N VAL A 13 -15.29 -19.98 -24.89
CA VAL A 13 -14.75 -18.62 -24.76
C VAL A 13 -15.58 -17.80 -23.78
N LEU A 14 -16.90 -17.93 -23.78
CA LEU A 14 -17.79 -17.22 -22.86
C LEU A 14 -17.55 -17.67 -21.38
N ALA A 15 -17.36 -18.97 -21.16
CA ALA A 15 -17.04 -19.51 -19.83
C ALA A 15 -15.70 -19.01 -19.29
N PHE A 16 -14.70 -18.83 -20.16
CA PHE A 16 -13.40 -18.30 -19.78
C PHE A 16 -13.48 -16.81 -19.39
N PHE A 17 -14.23 -15.98 -20.11
CA PHE A 17 -14.46 -14.58 -19.75
C PHE A 17 -15.24 -14.41 -18.45
N LEU A 18 -16.22 -15.26 -18.17
CA LEU A 18 -16.98 -15.26 -16.92
C LEU A 18 -16.09 -15.62 -15.70
N LEU A 19 -15.18 -16.57 -15.85
CA LEU A 19 -14.22 -16.94 -14.80
C LEU A 19 -13.23 -15.81 -14.48
N THR A 20 -12.73 -15.09 -15.49
CA THR A 20 -11.84 -13.94 -15.27
C THR A 20 -12.57 -12.75 -14.64
N SER A 21 -13.84 -12.54 -14.94
CA SER A 21 -14.67 -11.50 -14.33
C SER A 21 -14.98 -11.80 -12.87
N LEU A 22 -15.24 -13.05 -12.51
CA LEU A 22 -15.50 -13.48 -11.13
C LEU A 22 -14.25 -13.37 -10.24
N THR A 23 -13.05 -13.63 -10.78
CA THR A 23 -11.80 -13.44 -10.04
C THR A 23 -11.46 -11.98 -9.80
N SER A 24 -11.88 -11.05 -10.65
CA SER A 24 -11.71 -9.61 -10.44
C SER A 24 -12.70 -9.04 -9.41
N LEU A 25 -13.89 -9.58 -9.28
CA LEU A 25 -14.90 -9.20 -8.29
C LEU A 25 -14.56 -9.70 -6.87
N ALA A 26 -13.77 -10.77 -6.74
CA ALA A 26 -13.30 -11.29 -5.45
C ALA A 26 -12.17 -10.46 -4.82
N LYS A 27 -11.71 -9.40 -5.49
CA LYS A 27 -10.64 -8.49 -5.04
C LYS A 27 -11.12 -7.25 -4.27
N ASP A 28 -12.32 -7.23 -3.75
CA ASP A 28 -12.77 -6.22 -2.78
C ASP A 28 -12.11 -6.43 -1.42
N GLY A 29 -10.79 -6.61 -1.42
CA GLY A 29 -9.97 -6.79 -0.25
C GLY A 29 -8.95 -5.67 -0.13
N ARG A 30 -8.63 -5.34 1.09
CA ARG A 30 -7.51 -4.49 1.45
C ARG A 30 -6.24 -5.18 0.99
N ASP A 31 -5.71 -4.78 -0.15
CA ASP A 31 -4.51 -5.40 -0.71
C ASP A 31 -3.29 -5.22 0.20
N PHE A 32 -3.22 -4.09 0.90
CA PHE A 32 -2.14 -3.78 1.83
C PHE A 32 -2.70 -3.17 3.10
N ALA A 33 -2.24 -3.68 4.23
CA ALA A 33 -2.58 -3.16 5.54
C ALA A 33 -1.35 -3.19 6.45
N GLY A 34 -1.37 -2.40 7.51
CA GLY A 34 -0.21 -2.37 8.40
C GLY A 34 -0.41 -1.60 9.67
N TYR A 35 0.70 -1.44 10.35
CA TYR A 35 0.79 -0.67 11.57
C TYR A 35 1.89 0.37 11.46
N PHE A 36 1.68 1.52 12.09
CA PHE A 36 2.72 2.54 12.22
C PHE A 36 2.94 2.94 13.68
N SER A 37 4.13 3.42 13.96
CA SER A 37 4.44 4.14 15.19
C SER A 37 5.40 5.29 14.88
N VAL A 38 5.38 6.29 15.72
CA VAL A 38 6.23 7.47 15.60
C VAL A 38 7.24 7.48 16.75
N ALA A 39 8.49 7.75 16.43
CA ALA A 39 9.59 7.84 17.38
C ALA A 39 10.50 9.03 17.08
N ASP A 40 11.42 9.32 17.99
CA ASP A 40 12.48 10.32 17.81
C ASP A 40 11.94 11.70 17.38
N ILE A 41 10.89 12.15 18.05
CA ILE A 41 10.17 13.38 17.70
C ILE A 41 10.96 14.60 18.14
N THR A 42 11.33 15.47 17.20
CA THR A 42 12.04 16.72 17.47
C THR A 42 11.32 17.87 16.78
N PRO A 43 10.64 18.76 17.53
CA PRO A 43 10.03 19.96 16.96
C PRO A 43 11.08 20.93 16.40
N ASP A 44 10.78 21.52 15.25
CA ASP A 44 11.63 22.51 14.59
C ASP A 44 10.75 23.55 13.88
N GLY A 45 10.38 24.60 14.61
CA GLY A 45 9.50 25.66 14.09
C GLY A 45 8.14 25.13 13.63
N ASN A 46 7.84 25.31 12.35
CA ASN A 46 6.60 24.82 11.72
C ASN A 46 6.67 23.36 11.27
N PHE A 47 7.79 22.69 11.55
CA PHE A 47 8.03 21.30 11.17
C PHE A 47 8.31 20.44 12.38
N VAL A 48 8.23 19.15 12.19
CA VAL A 48 8.60 18.13 13.15
C VAL A 48 9.46 17.10 12.43
N HIS A 49 10.67 16.88 12.97
CA HIS A 49 11.50 15.75 12.54
C HIS A 49 11.10 14.54 13.35
N LEU A 50 10.86 13.44 12.70
CA LEU A 50 10.45 12.20 13.36
C LEU A 50 10.92 10.96 12.59
N THR A 51 10.89 9.84 13.28
CA THR A 51 11.07 8.53 12.68
C THR A 51 9.71 7.84 12.59
N LEU A 52 9.34 7.42 11.40
CA LEU A 52 8.17 6.60 11.17
C LEU A 52 8.59 5.14 11.04
N ASN A 53 8.10 4.31 11.95
CA ASN A 53 8.22 2.87 11.87
C ASN A 53 6.95 2.33 11.22
N LEU A 54 7.10 1.45 10.24
CA LEU A 54 5.99 0.93 9.46
C LEU A 54 6.14 -0.59 9.31
N GLN A 55 5.06 -1.30 9.55
CA GLN A 55 4.94 -2.73 9.26
C GLN A 55 3.82 -2.90 8.23
N VAL A 56 4.12 -3.46 7.08
CA VAL A 56 3.16 -3.63 5.97
C VAL A 56 3.03 -5.10 5.62
N PHE A 57 1.79 -5.54 5.49
CA PHE A 57 1.40 -6.88 5.07
C PHE A 57 0.90 -6.83 3.63
N ASN A 58 1.34 -7.76 2.82
CA ASN A 58 0.86 -7.95 1.46
C ASN A 58 -0.25 -9.01 1.42
N TYR A 59 -1.48 -8.57 1.26
CA TYR A 59 -2.66 -9.42 1.09
C TYR A 59 -3.19 -9.41 -0.35
N SER A 60 -2.41 -8.90 -1.30
CA SER A 60 -2.86 -8.68 -2.68
C SER A 60 -3.01 -9.95 -3.52
N ALA A 61 -2.66 -11.10 -2.97
CA ALA A 61 -2.60 -12.41 -3.65
C ALA A 61 -1.53 -12.53 -4.75
N VAL A 62 -0.65 -11.51 -4.89
CA VAL A 62 0.48 -11.51 -5.82
C VAL A 62 1.75 -11.03 -5.14
N ASP A 63 2.90 -11.45 -5.64
CA ASP A 63 4.17 -10.88 -5.26
C ASP A 63 4.30 -9.47 -5.85
N VAL A 64 4.72 -8.50 -5.04
CA VAL A 64 4.98 -7.15 -5.51
C VAL A 64 6.49 -6.91 -5.60
N ARG A 65 6.90 -6.28 -6.68
CA ARG A 65 8.31 -6.04 -7.01
C ARG A 65 8.58 -4.56 -7.17
N GLN A 66 9.82 -4.15 -6.92
CA GLN A 66 10.26 -2.77 -7.09
C GLN A 66 9.32 -1.79 -6.39
N ALA A 67 8.92 -2.13 -5.16
CA ALA A 67 7.94 -1.36 -4.40
C ALA A 67 8.59 -0.18 -3.71
N VAL A 68 7.89 0.96 -3.70
CA VAL A 68 8.23 2.15 -2.93
C VAL A 68 7.00 2.58 -2.16
N ILE A 69 7.13 2.74 -0.86
CA ILE A 69 6.07 3.27 -0.01
C ILE A 69 6.33 4.75 0.21
N LYS A 70 5.32 5.57 -0.08
CA LYS A 70 5.38 7.02 0.01
C LYS A 70 4.41 7.52 1.07
N LEU A 71 4.86 8.53 1.80
CA LEU A 71 4.02 9.33 2.66
C LEU A 71 3.44 10.47 1.85
N HIS A 72 2.12 10.63 1.90
CA HIS A 72 1.40 11.69 1.24
C HIS A 72 0.74 12.60 2.26
N GLU A 73 0.83 13.91 2.07
CA GLU A 73 0.12 14.87 2.88
C GLU A 73 -1.32 15.03 2.37
N SER A 74 -2.27 14.99 3.27
CA SER A 74 -3.70 15.06 2.94
C SER A 74 -4.31 16.44 3.15
N GLY A 75 -3.50 17.52 3.11
CA GLY A 75 -3.96 18.87 3.38
C GLY A 75 -3.37 19.93 2.43
N PRO A 76 -3.93 21.17 2.44
CA PRO A 76 -3.33 22.31 1.75
C PRO A 76 -2.04 22.71 2.47
N GLY A 77 -0.91 22.47 1.85
CA GLY A 77 0.40 22.80 2.39
C GLY A 77 1.54 22.28 1.52
N PRO A 78 2.80 22.56 1.85
CA PRO A 78 3.90 21.99 1.11
C PRO A 78 3.86 20.46 1.22
N ALA A 79 3.94 19.80 0.07
CA ALA A 79 3.90 18.34 0.00
C ALA A 79 5.03 17.73 0.85
N VAL A 80 4.71 16.73 1.65
CA VAL A 80 5.73 15.91 2.29
C VAL A 80 6.21 14.93 1.23
N ASP A 81 7.28 15.27 0.54
CA ASP A 81 7.94 14.36 -0.39
C ASP A 81 8.87 13.42 0.40
N GLY A 82 8.28 12.40 1.00
CA GLY A 82 9.02 11.39 1.74
C GLY A 82 8.67 9.99 1.27
N ALA A 83 9.70 9.18 1.09
CA ALA A 83 9.56 7.77 0.73
C ALA A 83 10.43 6.90 1.63
N PHE A 84 9.92 5.70 1.92
CA PHE A 84 10.73 4.65 2.54
C PHE A 84 11.73 4.07 1.54
N GLN A 85 12.72 3.36 2.05
CA GLN A 85 13.68 2.66 1.19
C GLN A 85 12.95 1.68 0.26
N PRO A 86 13.40 1.55 -1.01
CA PRO A 86 12.80 0.63 -1.97
C PRO A 86 12.84 -0.82 -1.50
N ILE A 87 11.77 -1.55 -1.80
CA ILE A 87 11.60 -2.97 -1.51
C ILE A 87 11.73 -3.73 -2.81
N LYS A 88 12.72 -4.61 -2.95
CA LYS A 88 12.91 -5.41 -4.17
C LYS A 88 11.78 -6.39 -4.41
N LEU A 89 11.34 -7.06 -3.35
CA LEU A 89 10.29 -8.07 -3.37
C LEU A 89 9.56 -8.10 -2.04
N LEU A 90 8.25 -7.95 -2.07
CA LEU A 90 7.35 -8.26 -0.97
C LEU A 90 6.41 -9.37 -1.44
N ALA A 91 6.70 -10.59 -1.05
CA ALA A 91 5.94 -11.76 -1.47
C ALA A 91 4.51 -11.73 -0.90
N ASN A 92 3.61 -12.42 -1.59
CA ASN A 92 2.24 -12.61 -1.13
C ASN A 92 2.20 -13.24 0.27
N ASN A 93 1.30 -12.75 1.12
CA ASN A 93 1.15 -13.17 2.53
C ASN A 93 2.40 -12.97 3.39
N ARG A 94 3.28 -12.06 3.00
CA ARG A 94 4.45 -11.66 3.77
C ARG A 94 4.34 -10.22 4.24
N GLU A 95 5.16 -9.90 5.22
CA GLU A 95 5.28 -8.56 5.79
C GLU A 95 6.67 -7.98 5.57
N VAL A 96 6.75 -6.68 5.62
CA VAL A 96 8.01 -5.93 5.68
C VAL A 96 7.94 -4.93 6.82
N LYS A 97 9.06 -4.73 7.49
CA LYS A 97 9.25 -3.68 8.50
C LYS A 97 10.20 -2.63 7.95
N LEU A 98 9.77 -1.39 7.99
CA LEU A 98 10.50 -0.25 7.47
C LEU A 98 10.64 0.82 8.54
N ARG A 99 11.76 1.51 8.51
CA ARG A 99 12.04 2.65 9.38
C ARG A 99 12.66 3.77 8.57
N GLN A 100 12.08 4.96 8.63
CA GLN A 100 12.55 6.11 7.88
C GLN A 100 12.34 7.40 8.66
N GLN A 101 13.29 8.31 8.58
CA GLN A 101 13.16 9.66 9.10
C GLN A 101 12.39 10.52 8.11
N PHE A 102 11.48 11.33 8.63
CA PHE A 102 10.70 12.30 7.86
C PHE A 102 10.73 13.66 8.55
N THR A 103 10.61 14.69 7.75
CA THR A 103 10.28 16.04 8.20
C THR A 103 8.87 16.34 7.74
N VAL A 104 7.96 16.50 8.68
CA VAL A 104 6.55 16.74 8.40
C VAL A 104 6.12 18.12 8.93
N PRO A 105 5.16 18.80 8.30
CA PRO A 105 4.57 20.01 8.87
C PRO A 105 3.99 19.70 10.25
N ARG A 106 4.13 20.65 11.17
CA ARG A 106 3.61 20.50 12.55
C ARG A 106 2.12 20.18 12.57
N HIS A 107 1.32 20.86 11.73
CA HIS A 107 -0.11 20.60 11.67
C HIS A 107 -0.46 19.16 11.24
N GLU A 108 0.34 18.57 10.35
CA GLU A 108 0.13 17.17 9.94
C GLU A 108 0.47 16.20 11.07
N TYR A 109 1.56 16.43 11.78
CA TYR A 109 1.89 15.65 12.96
C TYR A 109 0.82 15.76 14.06
N GLU A 110 0.31 16.96 14.32
CA GLU A 110 -0.79 17.18 15.28
C GLU A 110 -2.06 16.42 14.87
N ARG A 111 -2.36 16.35 13.58
CA ARG A 111 -3.48 15.53 13.08
C ARG A 111 -3.29 14.05 13.42
N TRP A 112 -2.07 13.52 13.25
CA TRP A 112 -1.78 12.14 13.63
C TRP A 112 -1.94 11.90 15.13
N GLU A 113 -1.52 12.86 15.96
CA GLU A 113 -1.73 12.78 17.42
C GLU A 113 -3.22 12.83 17.81
N ASN A 114 -4.04 13.48 17.00
CA ASN A 114 -5.48 13.56 17.19
C ASN A 114 -6.27 12.41 16.52
N GLY A 115 -5.59 11.36 16.10
CA GLY A 115 -6.20 10.14 15.59
C GLY A 115 -6.40 10.09 14.07
N ILE A 116 -5.99 11.14 13.34
CA ILE A 116 -5.92 11.07 11.87
C ILE A 116 -4.70 10.24 11.48
N LYS A 117 -4.89 9.28 10.62
CA LYS A 117 -3.80 8.38 10.20
C LYS A 117 -2.93 9.02 9.14
N PRO A 118 -1.61 8.76 9.10
CA PRO A 118 -0.80 9.14 7.95
C PRO A 118 -1.34 8.50 6.67
N SER A 119 -1.33 9.28 5.59
CA SER A 119 -1.72 8.78 4.28
C SER A 119 -0.51 8.13 3.61
N LEU A 120 -0.57 6.83 3.45
CA LEU A 120 0.50 6.01 2.87
C LEU A 120 0.00 5.27 1.64
N PHE A 121 0.83 5.22 0.62
CA PHE A 121 0.55 4.43 -0.56
C PHE A 121 1.80 3.71 -1.08
N ILE A 122 1.58 2.58 -1.70
CA ILE A 122 2.61 1.75 -2.29
C ILE A 122 2.52 1.80 -3.81
N VAL A 123 3.65 2.06 -4.44
CA VAL A 123 3.82 1.97 -5.90
C VAL A 123 4.68 0.75 -6.18
N TYR A 124 4.23 -0.15 -7.03
CA TYR A 124 4.93 -1.40 -7.30
C TYR A 124 4.70 -1.91 -8.72
N GLN A 125 5.46 -2.92 -9.09
CA GLN A 125 5.29 -3.68 -10.33
C GLN A 125 4.80 -5.09 -10.02
N ASP A 126 3.93 -5.61 -10.86
CA ASP A 126 3.54 -7.02 -10.85
C ASP A 126 4.53 -7.88 -11.67
N ALA A 127 4.26 -9.17 -11.75
CA ALA A 127 5.12 -10.10 -12.50
C ALA A 127 5.19 -9.79 -13.99
N SER A 128 4.20 -9.09 -14.56
CA SER A 128 4.18 -8.66 -15.96
C SER A 128 4.91 -7.33 -16.20
N GLY A 129 5.40 -6.67 -15.13
CA GLY A 129 6.02 -5.35 -15.18
C GLY A 129 5.02 -4.19 -15.19
N HIS A 130 3.71 -4.47 -15.03
CA HIS A 130 2.70 -3.43 -14.92
C HIS A 130 2.83 -2.70 -13.58
N ARG A 131 2.78 -1.36 -13.63
CA ARG A 131 2.88 -0.50 -12.45
C ARG A 131 1.52 -0.26 -11.83
N TRP A 132 1.46 -0.43 -10.52
CA TRP A 132 0.28 -0.23 -9.70
C TRP A 132 0.55 0.79 -8.60
N GLU A 133 -0.51 1.47 -8.18
CA GLU A 133 -0.53 2.31 -7.00
C GLU A 133 -1.72 1.92 -6.13
N ARG A 134 -1.48 1.72 -4.84
CA ARG A 134 -2.50 1.33 -3.87
C ARG A 134 -2.30 2.04 -2.55
N THR A 135 -3.38 2.41 -1.91
CA THR A 135 -3.37 2.92 -0.54
C THR A 135 -3.06 1.79 0.44
N ILE A 136 -2.25 2.10 1.45
CA ILE A 136 -2.01 1.20 2.58
C ILE A 136 -2.91 1.63 3.72
N GLU A 137 -3.76 0.74 4.21
CA GLU A 137 -4.53 0.97 5.41
C GLU A 137 -3.68 0.70 6.65
N VAL A 138 -3.39 1.75 7.41
CA VAL A 138 -2.59 1.66 8.62
C VAL A 138 -3.39 1.92 9.87
N SER A 139 -2.98 1.30 10.96
CA SER A 139 -3.45 1.57 12.31
C SER A 139 -2.28 1.92 13.20
N ARG A 140 -2.50 2.84 14.13
CA ARG A 140 -1.48 3.16 15.10
C ARG A 140 -1.34 2.00 16.07
N ARG A 141 -0.12 1.57 16.27
CA ARG A 141 0.15 0.50 17.21
C ARG A 141 0.43 1.09 18.59
N PRO A 142 -0.18 0.61 19.68
CA PRO A 142 0.16 1.06 21.02
C PRO A 142 1.56 0.57 21.43
N PRO A 143 2.33 1.40 22.20
CA PRO A 143 3.59 0.91 22.79
C PRO A 143 3.32 -0.23 23.79
N PRO A 144 4.29 -1.13 24.03
CA PRO A 144 5.66 -1.18 23.51
C PRO A 144 5.75 -1.93 22.18
N PHE A 145 6.65 -1.43 21.34
CA PHE A 145 6.92 -2.01 20.03
C PHE A 145 8.31 -2.61 20.00
N PRO A 146 8.49 -3.92 19.97
CA PRO A 146 9.73 -4.48 19.45
C PRO A 146 9.71 -4.42 17.91
N PHE A 147 10.43 -3.49 17.38
CA PHE A 147 10.94 -3.63 16.02
C PHE A 147 12.31 -4.25 16.08
#